data_1e4fe79b17d9a493532f05789133b300
#
_entry.id   1e4fe79b17d9a493532f05789133b300
#
_cell.length_a   1.000
_cell.length_b   1.000
_cell.length_c   1.000
_cell.angle_alpha   90.00
_cell.angle_beta   90.00
_cell.angle_gamma   90.00
#
_symmetry.space_group_name_H-M   'P 1'
#
loop_
_entity.id
_entity.type
_entity.pdbx_description
1 polymer ?
#
loop_
_entity_poly.entity_id
_entity_poly.type
_entity_poly.pdbx_seq_one_letter_code
_entity_poly.pdbx_strand_id
1 'polypeptide(L)'
;ELHARSRRQRQMCIRDRIKLFALSVSIIALVVAGIGIMNIMLVSVTERIKEIGIRKAIGATKNDILAQFLMEAVFLSQFGGIVGIILGVSGGNIVSILFNIPTVIPVDWVLIGLIVCSAIGISFGIYPAWRAAQLDPIESVRFE
;
A
#
# COMPACT_ATOMS: atom_id res chain seq x y z
N GLU A 1 17.87 -42.16 -15.01
CA GLU A 1 16.73 -41.61 -14.24
C GLU A 1 17.17 -40.86 -12.98
N LEU A 2 18.18 -41.34 -12.25
CA LEU A 2 18.70 -40.69 -11.02
C LEU A 2 19.24 -39.26 -11.26
N HIS A 3 19.96 -39.05 -12.37
CA HIS A 3 20.49 -37.73 -12.72
C HIS A 3 19.39 -36.72 -13.11
N ALA A 4 18.30 -37.16 -13.70
CA ALA A 4 17.16 -36.30 -14.04
C ALA A 4 16.37 -35.88 -12.78
N ARG A 5 16.22 -36.76 -11.79
CA ARG A 5 15.63 -36.47 -10.47
C ARG A 5 16.44 -35.45 -9.69
N SER A 6 17.76 -35.62 -9.65
CA SER A 6 18.66 -34.67 -8.94
C SER A 6 18.63 -33.29 -9.56
N ARG A 7 18.54 -33.14 -10.87
CA ARG A 7 18.41 -31.86 -11.57
C ARG A 7 17.07 -31.15 -11.25
N ARG A 8 15.97 -31.91 -11.26
CA ARG A 8 14.64 -31.34 -10.89
C ARG A 8 14.59 -30.87 -9.44
N GLN A 9 15.18 -31.63 -8.50
CA GLN A 9 15.26 -31.23 -7.10
C GLN A 9 16.08 -29.96 -6.92
N ARG A 10 17.22 -29.80 -7.57
CA ARG A 10 18.03 -28.57 -7.53
C ARG A 10 17.29 -27.39 -8.12
N GLN A 11 16.56 -27.54 -9.21
CA GLN A 11 15.76 -26.49 -9.81
C GLN A 11 14.60 -26.06 -8.91
N MET A 12 13.95 -26.99 -8.19
CA MET A 12 12.93 -26.65 -7.18
C MET A 12 13.53 -25.85 -6.03
N CYS A 13 14.66 -26.27 -5.46
CA CYS A 13 15.30 -25.55 -4.36
C CYS A 13 15.76 -24.14 -4.75
N ILE A 14 16.29 -23.94 -5.94
CA ILE A 14 16.71 -22.63 -6.44
C ILE A 14 15.49 -21.75 -6.66
N ARG A 15 14.42 -22.29 -7.25
CA ARG A 15 13.17 -21.58 -7.50
C ARG A 15 12.50 -21.12 -6.20
N ASP A 16 12.51 -21.96 -5.17
CA ASP A 16 11.94 -21.65 -3.88
C ASP A 16 12.76 -20.58 -3.12
N ARG A 17 14.08 -20.62 -3.21
CA ARG A 17 14.95 -19.59 -2.65
C ARG A 17 14.77 -18.23 -3.34
N ILE A 18 14.62 -18.21 -4.67
CA ILE A 18 14.35 -16.97 -5.42
C ILE A 18 12.99 -16.40 -5.03
N LYS A 19 11.95 -17.24 -4.87
CA LYS A 19 10.64 -16.81 -4.42
C LYS A 19 10.68 -16.21 -3.01
N LEU A 20 11.37 -16.86 -2.06
CA LEU A 20 11.52 -16.37 -0.69
C LEU A 20 12.27 -15.02 -0.67
N PHE A 21 13.33 -14.89 -1.45
CA PHE A 21 14.06 -13.64 -1.56
C PHE A 21 13.19 -12.52 -2.14
N ALA A 22 12.49 -12.79 -3.24
CA ALA A 22 11.58 -11.80 -3.86
C ALA A 22 10.46 -11.40 -2.89
N LEU A 23 9.90 -12.34 -2.14
CA LEU A 23 8.86 -12.09 -1.15
C LEU A 23 9.39 -11.23 0.01
N SER A 24 10.59 -11.50 0.49
CA SER A 24 11.23 -10.71 1.55
C SER A 24 11.45 -9.26 1.12
N VAL A 25 11.99 -9.04 -0.08
CA VAL A 25 12.20 -7.72 -0.66
C VAL A 25 10.86 -6.99 -0.83
N SER A 26 9.83 -7.70 -1.31
CA SER A 26 8.49 -7.14 -1.48
C SER A 26 7.86 -6.69 -0.15
N ILE A 27 8.01 -7.48 0.91
CA ILE A 27 7.50 -7.10 2.24
C ILE A 27 8.20 -5.85 2.76
N ILE A 28 9.53 -5.77 2.64
CA ILE A 28 10.29 -4.58 3.05
C ILE A 28 9.83 -3.35 2.26
N ALA A 29 9.69 -3.47 0.94
CA ALA A 29 9.22 -2.39 0.08
C ALA A 29 7.81 -1.91 0.48
N LEU A 30 6.90 -2.84 0.81
CA LEU A 30 5.55 -2.53 1.27
C LEU A 30 5.54 -1.78 2.61
N VAL A 31 6.38 -2.19 3.55
CA VAL A 31 6.52 -1.49 4.86
C VAL A 31 7.04 -0.07 4.64
N VAL A 32 8.07 0.12 3.82
CA VAL A 32 8.63 1.45 3.51
C VAL A 32 7.58 2.33 2.83
N ALA A 33 6.82 1.78 1.88
CA ALA A 33 5.73 2.50 1.22
C ALA A 33 4.62 2.90 2.22
N GLY A 34 4.26 2.00 3.14
CA GLY A 34 3.29 2.28 4.21
C GLY A 34 3.74 3.42 5.13
N ILE A 35 5.02 3.44 5.53
CA ILE A 35 5.60 4.55 6.30
C ILE A 35 5.54 5.86 5.48
N GLY A 36 5.76 5.79 4.17
CA GLY A 36 5.61 6.93 3.26
C GLY A 36 4.19 7.49 3.27
N ILE A 37 3.17 6.65 3.17
CA ILE A 37 1.75 7.05 3.27
C ILE A 37 1.47 7.71 4.62
N MET A 38 1.93 7.10 5.72
CA MET A 38 1.76 7.64 7.07
C MET A 38 2.36 9.05 7.20
N ASN A 39 3.57 9.25 6.67
CA ASN A 39 4.24 10.55 6.74
C ASN A 39 3.51 11.62 5.91
N ILE A 40 3.08 11.29 4.69
CA ILE A 40 2.30 12.21 3.84
C ILE A 40 1.01 12.59 4.54
N MET A 41 0.30 11.63 5.13
CA MET A 41 -0.94 11.88 5.85
C MET A 41 -0.74 12.72 7.10
N LEU A 42 0.35 12.52 7.86
CA LEU A 42 0.67 13.35 9.02
C LEU A 42 0.92 14.81 8.62
N VAL A 43 1.64 15.04 7.52
CA VAL A 43 1.86 16.39 6.97
C VAL A 43 0.52 16.99 6.53
N SER A 44 -0.29 16.25 5.78
CA SER A 44 -1.62 16.69 5.34
C SER A 44 -2.53 17.09 6.52
N VAL A 45 -2.52 16.33 7.61
CA VAL A 45 -3.27 16.64 8.84
C VAL A 45 -2.78 17.95 9.44
N THR A 46 -1.45 18.16 9.53
CA THR A 46 -0.90 19.41 10.12
C THR A 46 -1.21 20.63 9.28
N GLU A 47 -1.20 20.51 7.95
CA GLU A 47 -1.56 21.59 7.04
C GLU A 47 -3.06 21.96 7.10
N ARG A 48 -3.92 20.99 7.45
CA ARG A 48 -5.39 21.14 7.48
C ARG A 48 -5.98 21.27 8.88
N ILE A 49 -5.18 21.54 9.92
CA ILE A 49 -5.64 21.63 11.31
C ILE A 49 -6.82 22.59 11.44
N LYS A 50 -6.74 23.79 10.85
CA LYS A 50 -7.80 24.80 10.90
C LYS A 50 -9.10 24.33 10.24
N GLU A 51 -9.00 23.65 9.09
CA GLU A 51 -10.15 23.08 8.38
C GLU A 51 -10.85 21.99 9.21
N ILE A 52 -10.06 21.10 9.83
CA ILE A 52 -10.57 20.04 10.70
C ILE A 52 -11.26 20.66 11.93
N GLY A 53 -10.67 21.71 12.51
CA GLY A 53 -11.24 22.44 13.64
C GLY A 53 -12.58 23.07 13.30
N ILE A 54 -12.71 23.72 12.15
CA ILE A 54 -13.97 24.32 11.69
C ILE A 54 -15.04 23.24 11.48
N ARG A 55 -14.71 22.11 10.84
CA ARG A 55 -15.66 21.00 10.65
C ARG A 55 -16.19 20.47 11.97
N LYS A 56 -15.33 20.31 12.96
CA LYS A 56 -15.74 19.88 14.31
C LYS A 56 -16.59 20.95 15.02
N ALA A 57 -16.29 22.22 14.86
CA ALA A 57 -17.07 23.32 15.45
C ALA A 57 -18.49 23.35 14.86
N ILE A 58 -18.68 22.98 13.60
CA ILE A 58 -19.98 22.88 12.92
C ILE A 58 -20.74 21.59 13.29
N GLY A 59 -20.09 20.63 13.99
CA GLY A 59 -20.73 19.43 14.52
C GLY A 59 -20.26 18.10 13.91
N ALA A 60 -19.18 18.07 13.14
CA ALA A 60 -18.61 16.81 12.67
C ALA A 60 -18.12 15.97 13.84
N THR A 61 -18.47 14.68 13.83
CA THR A 61 -18.04 13.73 14.85
C THR A 61 -16.59 13.28 14.62
N LYS A 62 -15.96 12.74 15.68
CA LYS A 62 -14.62 12.15 15.57
C LYS A 62 -14.56 11.04 14.52
N ASN A 63 -15.63 10.26 14.41
CA ASN A 63 -15.71 9.15 13.46
C ASN A 63 -15.79 9.65 12.01
N ASP A 64 -16.45 10.78 11.76
CA ASP A 64 -16.53 11.36 10.41
C ASP A 64 -15.14 11.80 9.93
N ILE A 65 -14.38 12.48 10.79
CA ILE A 65 -13.02 12.89 10.50
C ILE A 65 -12.11 11.66 10.30
N LEU A 66 -12.19 10.67 11.19
CA LEU A 66 -11.41 9.45 11.10
C LEU A 66 -11.72 8.70 9.79
N ALA A 67 -12.99 8.51 9.45
CA ALA A 67 -13.40 7.84 8.22
C ALA A 67 -12.90 8.57 6.97
N GLN A 68 -12.98 9.91 6.96
CA GLN A 68 -12.52 10.72 5.85
C GLN A 68 -11.01 10.52 5.58
N PHE A 69 -10.17 10.67 6.60
CA PHE A 69 -8.71 10.50 6.45
C PHE A 69 -8.32 9.06 6.16
N LEU A 70 -9.06 8.08 6.73
CA LEU A 70 -8.82 6.67 6.42
C LEU A 70 -9.13 6.35 4.96
N MET A 71 -10.24 6.88 4.43
CA MET A 71 -10.58 6.74 3.01
C MET A 71 -9.51 7.38 2.12
N GLU A 72 -8.99 8.55 2.49
CA GLU A 72 -7.91 9.21 1.75
C GLU A 72 -6.63 8.34 1.70
N ALA A 73 -6.25 7.71 2.81
CA ALA A 73 -5.12 6.78 2.85
C ALA A 73 -5.34 5.54 1.97
N VAL A 74 -6.56 4.97 1.98
CA VAL A 74 -6.92 3.84 1.12
C VAL A 74 -6.90 4.25 -0.34
N PHE A 75 -7.42 5.41 -0.70
CA PHE A 75 -7.36 5.91 -2.08
C PHE A 75 -5.92 6.08 -2.57
N LEU A 76 -5.03 6.67 -1.76
CA LEU A 76 -3.62 6.82 -2.09
C LEU A 76 -2.94 5.47 -2.33
N SER A 77 -3.18 4.50 -1.44
CA SER A 77 -2.60 3.16 -1.57
C SER A 77 -3.14 2.41 -2.78
N GLN A 78 -4.43 2.52 -3.10
CA GLN A 78 -5.04 1.91 -4.27
C GLN A 78 -4.51 2.51 -5.57
N PHE A 79 -4.40 3.83 -5.64
CA PHE A 79 -3.84 4.50 -6.81
C PHE A 79 -2.40 4.04 -7.08
N GLY A 80 -1.55 4.02 -6.05
CA GLY A 80 -0.19 3.47 -6.15
C GLY A 80 -0.18 1.99 -6.54
N GLY A 81 -1.08 1.19 -5.97
CA GLY A 81 -1.24 -0.23 -6.27
C GLY A 81 -1.62 -0.49 -7.73
N ILE A 82 -2.59 0.26 -8.27
CA ILE A 82 -3.01 0.15 -9.68
C ILE A 82 -1.85 0.49 -10.62
N VAL A 83 -1.16 1.60 -10.38
CA VAL A 83 0.01 2.00 -11.17
C VAL A 83 1.11 0.93 -11.09
N GLY A 84 1.39 0.41 -9.89
CA GLY A 84 2.37 -0.66 -9.68
C GLY A 84 2.01 -1.95 -10.41
N ILE A 85 0.73 -2.34 -10.41
CA ILE A 85 0.25 -3.52 -11.15
C ILE A 85 0.41 -3.32 -12.66
N ILE A 86 0.04 -2.16 -13.19
CA ILE A 86 0.19 -1.86 -14.62
C ILE A 86 1.67 -1.94 -15.03
N LEU A 87 2.56 -1.31 -14.27
CA LEU A 87 4.00 -1.35 -14.53
C LEU A 87 4.58 -2.77 -14.39
N GLY A 88 4.14 -3.51 -13.37
CA GLY A 88 4.59 -4.88 -13.12
C GLY A 88 4.16 -5.85 -14.22
N VAL A 89 2.91 -5.79 -14.66
CA VAL A 89 2.37 -6.62 -15.74
C VAL A 89 3.02 -6.24 -17.07
N SER A 90 3.15 -4.96 -17.37
CA SER A 90 3.79 -4.49 -18.61
C SER A 90 5.26 -4.89 -18.67
N GLY A 91 6.01 -4.65 -17.60
CA GLY A 91 7.42 -5.04 -17.49
C GLY A 91 7.62 -6.55 -17.58
N GLY A 92 6.77 -7.32 -16.89
CA GLY A 92 6.79 -8.80 -16.96
C GLY A 92 6.52 -9.31 -18.37
N ASN A 93 5.57 -8.73 -19.09
CA ASN A 93 5.27 -9.12 -20.47
C ASN A 93 6.41 -8.80 -21.44
N ILE A 94 7.07 -7.66 -21.27
CA ILE A 94 8.25 -7.31 -22.10
C ILE A 94 9.36 -8.34 -21.90
N VAL A 95 9.66 -8.72 -20.66
CA VAL A 95 10.66 -9.76 -20.36
C VAL A 95 10.23 -11.11 -20.94
N SER A 96 8.96 -11.49 -20.83
CA SER A 96 8.43 -12.73 -21.39
C SER A 96 8.61 -12.80 -22.90
N ILE A 97 8.38 -11.71 -23.63
CA ILE A 97 8.59 -11.64 -25.09
C ILE A 97 10.07 -11.79 -25.44
N LEU A 98 10.96 -11.14 -24.71
CA LEU A 98 12.41 -11.23 -24.96
C LEU A 98 12.95 -12.64 -24.76
N PHE A 99 12.41 -13.39 -23.81
CA PHE A 99 12.84 -14.75 -23.50
C PHE A 99 11.98 -15.85 -24.13
N ASN A 100 11.02 -15.51 -25.03
CA ASN A 100 10.08 -16.44 -25.65
C ASN A 100 9.31 -17.32 -24.63
N ILE A 101 8.93 -16.72 -23.49
CA ILE A 101 8.12 -17.37 -22.46
C ILE A 101 6.64 -17.00 -22.68
N PRO A 102 5.66 -17.93 -22.52
CA PRO A 102 4.25 -17.60 -22.69
C PRO A 102 3.83 -16.54 -21.65
N THR A 103 3.24 -15.46 -22.15
CA THR A 103 2.70 -14.38 -21.32
C THR A 103 1.40 -14.83 -20.66
N VAL A 104 1.32 -14.74 -19.34
CA VAL A 104 0.11 -15.03 -18.56
C VAL A 104 -0.20 -13.81 -17.69
N ILE A 105 -1.42 -13.31 -17.77
CA ILE A 105 -1.91 -12.27 -16.84
C ILE A 105 -2.56 -13.00 -15.67
N PRO A 106 -1.94 -13.06 -14.49
CA PRO A 106 -2.50 -13.75 -13.34
C PRO A 106 -3.51 -12.85 -12.63
N VAL A 107 -4.77 -12.89 -13.03
CA VAL A 107 -5.86 -12.07 -12.47
C VAL A 107 -5.99 -12.27 -10.96
N ASP A 108 -5.78 -13.50 -10.48
CA ASP A 108 -5.82 -13.82 -9.05
C ASP A 108 -4.79 -13.01 -8.24
N TRP A 109 -3.56 -12.87 -8.76
CA TRP A 109 -2.52 -12.08 -8.12
C TRP A 109 -2.78 -10.58 -8.17
N VAL A 110 -3.47 -10.10 -9.20
CA VAL A 110 -3.92 -8.70 -9.29
C VAL A 110 -4.92 -8.39 -8.18
N LEU A 111 -5.91 -9.27 -7.97
CA LEU A 111 -6.90 -9.13 -6.90
C LEU A 111 -6.24 -9.18 -5.51
N ILE A 112 -5.34 -10.13 -5.29
CA ILE A 112 -4.57 -10.21 -4.03
C ILE A 112 -3.78 -8.92 -3.80
N GLY A 113 -3.12 -8.39 -4.84
CA GLY A 113 -2.39 -7.13 -4.77
C GLY A 113 -3.26 -5.96 -4.32
N LEU A 114 -4.47 -5.81 -4.87
CA LEU A 114 -5.41 -4.77 -4.48
C LEU A 114 -5.88 -4.91 -3.03
N ILE A 115 -6.13 -6.14 -2.57
CA ILE A 115 -6.51 -6.42 -1.18
C ILE A 115 -5.34 -6.04 -0.23
N VAL A 116 -4.11 -6.43 -0.58
CA VAL A 116 -2.91 -6.09 0.20
C VAL A 116 -2.70 -4.58 0.25
N CYS A 117 -2.86 -3.86 -0.88
CA CYS A 117 -2.80 -2.40 -0.90
C CYS A 117 -3.84 -1.76 0.01
N SER A 118 -5.09 -2.28 0.02
CA SER A 118 -6.13 -1.80 0.95
C SER A 118 -5.73 -2.02 2.41
N ALA A 119 -5.23 -3.20 2.73
CA ALA A 119 -4.80 -3.54 4.09
C ALA A 119 -3.66 -2.62 4.57
N ILE A 120 -2.71 -2.29 3.69
CA ILE A 120 -1.62 -1.36 3.99
C ILE A 120 -2.15 0.06 4.17
N GLY A 121 -3.00 0.55 3.27
CA GLY A 121 -3.63 1.86 3.39
C GLY A 121 -4.37 2.03 4.72
N ILE A 122 -5.11 1.01 5.15
CA ILE A 122 -5.79 1.00 6.45
C ILE A 122 -4.79 0.97 7.60
N SER A 123 -3.84 0.04 7.58
CA SER A 123 -2.90 -0.17 8.68
C SER A 123 -2.04 1.05 8.98
N PHE A 124 -1.51 1.71 7.95
CA PHE A 124 -0.68 2.89 8.09
C PHE A 124 -1.46 4.20 8.12
N GLY A 125 -2.69 4.22 7.59
CA GLY A 125 -3.59 5.37 7.61
C GLY A 125 -4.34 5.56 8.92
N ILE A 126 -4.52 4.50 9.73
CA ILE A 126 -5.32 4.57 10.97
C ILE A 126 -4.69 5.51 11.99
N TYR A 127 -3.37 5.53 12.13
CA TYR A 127 -2.66 6.36 13.10
C TYR A 127 -2.82 7.87 12.79
N PRO A 128 -2.51 8.38 11.58
CA PRO A 128 -2.72 9.78 11.24
C PRO A 128 -4.20 10.18 11.26
N ALA A 129 -5.11 9.32 10.82
CA ALA A 129 -6.54 9.56 10.87
C ALA A 129 -7.06 9.69 12.30
N TRP A 130 -6.61 8.85 13.21
CA TRP A 130 -6.94 8.92 14.63
C TRP A 130 -6.40 10.22 15.27
N ARG A 131 -5.17 10.61 14.93
CA ARG A 131 -4.59 11.87 15.41
C ARG A 131 -5.37 13.08 14.92
N ALA A 132 -5.80 13.12 13.67
CA ALA A 132 -6.68 14.14 13.12
C ALA A 132 -8.03 14.19 13.87
N ALA A 133 -8.60 13.02 14.18
CA ALA A 133 -9.86 12.92 14.90
C ALA A 133 -9.78 13.38 16.37
N GLN A 134 -8.62 13.49 16.96
CA GLN A 134 -8.43 13.95 18.34
C GLN A 134 -8.14 15.45 18.48
N LEU A 135 -7.90 16.17 17.39
CA LEU A 135 -7.64 17.62 17.43
C LEU A 135 -8.77 18.36 18.16
N ASP A 136 -8.41 19.28 19.06
CA ASP A 136 -9.38 20.09 19.77
C ASP A 136 -9.82 21.27 18.88
N PRO A 137 -11.13 21.51 18.66
CA PRO A 137 -11.60 22.58 17.80
C PRO A 137 -11.18 23.98 18.30
N ILE A 138 -11.05 24.17 19.62
CA ILE A 138 -10.69 25.47 20.22
C ILE A 138 -9.21 25.79 19.93
N GLU A 139 -8.31 24.82 20.10
CA GLU A 139 -6.89 25.00 19.78
C GLU A 139 -6.64 25.12 18.29
N SER A 140 -7.37 24.35 17.48
CA SER A 140 -7.20 24.31 16.02
C SER A 140 -7.52 25.64 15.32
N VAL A 141 -8.44 26.46 15.88
CA VAL A 141 -8.80 27.79 15.34
C VAL A 141 -7.87 28.88 15.86
N ARG A 142 -7.16 28.64 16.98
CA ARG A 142 -6.28 29.61 17.62
C ARG A 142 -4.82 29.55 17.11
N PHE A 143 -4.48 28.55 16.35
CA PHE A 143 -3.17 28.45 15.72
C PHE A 143 -3.04 29.47 14.58
N GLU A 144 -2.42 30.60 14.90
CA GLU A 144 -1.76 31.50 13.95
C GLU A 144 -0.28 31.20 13.91
#